data_de9396f0387fc77a4a36cff1d96e2895
#
_entry.id   de9396f0387fc77a4a36cff1d96e2895
#
_cell.length_a   1.000
_cell.length_b   1.000
_cell.length_c   1.000
_cell.angle_alpha   90.00
_cell.angle_beta   90.00
_cell.angle_gamma   90.00
#
_symmetry.space_group_name_H-M   'P 1'
#
loop_
_entity.id
_entity.type
_entity.pdbx_description
1 polymer ?
#
loop_
_entity_poly.entity_id
_entity_poly.type
_entity_poly.pdbx_seq_one_letter_code
_entity_poly.pdbx_strand_id
1 'polypeptide(L)'
;AETLRQDYEARQAEWAAERERARAALDEEIAAERRRAMTALEDELDAERRKVAALAERGVEREAERHEAEVRSLAAGLAARLLERAASPALERSLIDMAVEDLAGLDEAQLARMREAEGPMEVVSAYTLAATDRDALREAVEARLGAGREWRFSEDPALIAGVRLRVGAWVLKADVADELAFFAGETA
;
A
#
# COMPACT_ATOMS: atom_id res chain seq x y z
N ALA A 1 -28.25 25.12 90.54
CA ALA A 1 -27.37 26.00 89.75
C ALA A 1 -26.11 25.23 89.24
N GLU A 2 -25.56 24.32 90.07
CA GLU A 2 -24.30 23.59 89.76
C GLU A 2 -24.52 22.50 88.71
N THR A 3 -25.61 21.75 88.77
CA THR A 3 -26.03 20.75 87.79
C THR A 3 -26.26 21.33 86.41
N LEU A 4 -26.92 22.51 86.32
CA LEU A 4 -27.17 23.21 85.06
C LEU A 4 -25.84 23.66 84.38
N ARG A 5 -24.86 24.02 85.16
CA ARG A 5 -23.53 24.39 84.70
C ARG A 5 -22.75 23.21 84.18
N GLN A 6 -22.79 22.10 84.87
CA GLN A 6 -22.18 20.83 84.47
C GLN A 6 -22.81 20.30 83.17
N ASP A 7 -24.14 20.36 83.05
CA ASP A 7 -24.84 19.96 81.82
C ASP A 7 -24.47 20.87 80.64
N TYR A 8 -24.25 22.16 80.86
CA TYR A 8 -23.83 23.10 79.81
C TYR A 8 -22.40 22.84 79.38
N GLU A 9 -21.49 22.62 80.31
CA GLU A 9 -20.08 22.28 80.02
C GLU A 9 -19.95 20.93 79.29
N ALA A 10 -20.76 19.93 79.69
CA ALA A 10 -20.81 18.63 79.00
C ALA A 10 -21.29 18.78 77.53
N ARG A 11 -22.37 19.53 77.29
CA ARG A 11 -22.84 19.79 75.90
C ARG A 11 -21.86 20.58 75.08
N GLN A 12 -21.14 21.55 75.64
CA GLN A 12 -20.07 22.26 74.92
C GLN A 12 -18.92 21.31 74.56
N ALA A 13 -18.54 20.42 75.41
CA ALA A 13 -17.52 19.43 75.14
C ALA A 13 -17.96 18.43 74.05
N GLU A 14 -19.20 17.96 74.11
CA GLU A 14 -19.78 17.09 73.07
C GLU A 14 -19.79 17.80 71.68
N TRP A 15 -20.27 19.04 71.66
CA TRP A 15 -20.28 19.84 70.41
C TRP A 15 -18.88 20.12 69.88
N ALA A 16 -17.90 20.37 70.73
CA ALA A 16 -16.53 20.54 70.32
C ALA A 16 -15.94 19.25 69.73
N ALA A 17 -16.21 18.11 70.37
CA ALA A 17 -15.78 16.80 69.87
C ALA A 17 -16.48 16.40 68.56
N GLU A 18 -17.79 16.70 68.43
CA GLU A 18 -18.51 16.45 67.17
C GLU A 18 -17.98 17.30 66.01
N ARG A 19 -17.73 18.58 66.28
CA ARG A 19 -17.12 19.48 65.31
C ARG A 19 -15.73 19.03 64.85
N GLU A 20 -14.92 18.53 65.75
CA GLU A 20 -13.58 18.03 65.42
C GLU A 20 -13.64 16.73 64.61
N ARG A 21 -14.56 15.82 64.96
CA ARG A 21 -14.81 14.63 64.14
C ARG A 21 -15.33 14.95 62.75
N ALA A 22 -16.27 15.91 62.63
CA ALA A 22 -16.77 16.35 61.32
C ALA A 22 -15.67 17.00 60.45
N ARG A 23 -14.78 17.78 61.09
CA ARG A 23 -13.61 18.35 60.39
C ARG A 23 -12.67 17.27 59.90
N ALA A 24 -12.29 16.32 60.78
CA ALA A 24 -11.38 15.25 60.40
C ALA A 24 -11.97 14.37 59.28
N ALA A 25 -13.27 14.09 59.32
CA ALA A 25 -13.95 13.34 58.25
C ALA A 25 -13.93 14.12 56.91
N LEU A 26 -14.21 15.43 56.95
CA LEU A 26 -14.14 16.27 55.76
C LEU A 26 -12.72 16.38 55.15
N ASP A 27 -11.71 16.51 56.02
CA ASP A 27 -10.31 16.55 55.59
C ASP A 27 -9.89 15.23 54.96
N GLU A 28 -10.34 14.11 55.46
CA GLU A 28 -10.10 12.80 54.92
C GLU A 28 -10.81 12.61 53.56
N GLU A 29 -12.07 13.06 53.43
CA GLU A 29 -12.82 13.06 52.19
C GLU A 29 -12.16 13.89 51.11
N ILE A 30 -11.73 15.12 51.43
CA ILE A 30 -11.01 15.99 50.51
C ILE A 30 -9.69 15.36 50.08
N ALA A 31 -8.94 14.75 51.02
CA ALA A 31 -7.67 14.08 50.68
C ALA A 31 -7.90 12.85 49.80
N ALA A 32 -8.98 12.11 50.04
CA ALA A 32 -9.35 10.96 49.19
C ALA A 32 -9.74 11.39 47.79
N GLU A 33 -10.56 12.47 47.68
CA GLU A 33 -10.98 13.02 46.38
C GLU A 33 -9.79 13.57 45.57
N ARG A 34 -8.87 14.29 46.22
CA ARG A 34 -7.62 14.74 45.59
C ARG A 34 -6.78 13.58 45.08
N ARG A 35 -6.63 12.52 45.83
CA ARG A 35 -5.89 11.32 45.37
C ARG A 35 -6.54 10.71 44.15
N ARG A 36 -7.89 10.54 44.15
CA ARG A 36 -8.63 10.01 43.00
C ARG A 36 -8.45 10.89 41.76
N ALA A 37 -8.60 12.20 41.93
CA ALA A 37 -8.43 13.15 40.82
C ALA A 37 -7.00 13.13 40.25
N MET A 38 -5.99 13.05 41.10
CA MET A 38 -4.59 12.94 40.65
C MET A 38 -4.34 11.65 39.86
N THR A 39 -4.82 10.51 40.37
CA THR A 39 -4.67 9.22 39.66
C THR A 39 -5.39 9.25 38.31
N ALA A 40 -6.61 9.77 38.26
CA ALA A 40 -7.36 9.90 37.01
C ALA A 40 -6.63 10.79 35.99
N LEU A 41 -6.04 11.91 36.45
CA LEU A 41 -5.26 12.78 35.59
C LEU A 41 -3.98 12.13 35.08
N GLU A 42 -3.28 11.36 35.92
CA GLU A 42 -2.10 10.60 35.53
C GLU A 42 -2.44 9.54 34.47
N ASP A 43 -3.53 8.81 34.67
CA ASP A 43 -4.02 7.83 33.70
C ASP A 43 -4.38 8.47 32.34
N GLU A 44 -5.03 9.63 32.38
CA GLU A 44 -5.39 10.40 31.18
C GLU A 44 -4.15 10.91 30.44
N LEU A 45 -3.18 11.46 31.16
CA LEU A 45 -1.91 11.91 30.59
C LEU A 45 -1.11 10.76 29.95
N ASP A 46 -1.09 9.60 30.58
CA ASP A 46 -0.40 8.45 30.04
C ASP A 46 -1.12 7.86 28.81
N ALA A 47 -2.45 7.91 28.79
CA ALA A 47 -3.23 7.55 27.61
C ALA A 47 -2.94 8.49 26.43
N GLU A 48 -2.90 9.80 26.69
CA GLU A 48 -2.60 10.79 25.64
C GLU A 48 -1.15 10.69 25.14
N ARG A 49 -0.19 10.45 26.04
CA ARG A 49 1.22 10.20 25.65
C ARG A 49 1.34 8.98 24.73
N ARG A 50 0.68 7.87 25.06
CA ARG A 50 0.67 6.65 24.21
C ARG A 50 0.06 6.94 22.85
N LYS A 51 -1.04 7.70 22.79
CA LYS A 51 -1.69 8.09 21.55
C LYS A 51 -0.78 8.94 20.67
N VAL A 52 -0.12 9.95 21.25
CA VAL A 52 0.82 10.82 20.52
C VAL A 52 2.01 10.01 20.01
N ALA A 53 2.58 9.11 20.81
CA ALA A 53 3.67 8.24 20.39
C ALA A 53 3.27 7.34 19.21
N ALA A 54 2.11 6.71 19.26
CA ALA A 54 1.59 5.87 18.17
C ALA A 54 1.32 6.68 16.88
N LEU A 55 0.85 7.91 17.00
CA LEU A 55 0.67 8.79 15.83
C LEU A 55 2.00 9.24 15.22
N ALA A 56 3.01 9.53 16.05
CA ALA A 56 4.35 9.87 15.59
C ALA A 56 5.02 8.70 14.86
N GLU A 57 4.93 7.50 15.41
CA GLU A 57 5.47 6.28 14.81
C GLU A 57 4.83 6.02 13.42
N ARG A 58 3.51 6.06 13.32
CA ARG A 58 2.80 5.94 12.03
C ARG A 58 3.14 7.07 11.06
N GLY A 59 3.46 8.24 11.56
CA GLY A 59 3.93 9.37 10.76
C GLY A 59 5.26 9.07 10.09
N VAL A 60 6.22 8.54 10.84
CA VAL A 60 7.55 8.15 10.35
C VAL A 60 7.44 7.01 9.33
N GLU A 61 6.62 5.99 9.60
CA GLU A 61 6.40 4.88 8.67
C GLU A 61 5.85 5.37 7.32
N ARG A 62 4.80 6.19 7.34
CA ARG A 62 4.21 6.75 6.10
C ARG A 62 5.18 7.63 5.33
N GLU A 63 6.04 8.37 6.02
CA GLU A 63 7.06 9.19 5.37
C GLU A 63 8.13 8.32 4.71
N ALA A 64 8.56 7.23 5.38
CA ALA A 64 9.48 6.25 4.81
C ALA A 64 8.91 5.57 3.56
N GLU A 65 7.66 5.10 3.62
CA GLU A 65 6.95 4.49 2.48
C GLU A 65 6.84 5.47 1.28
N ARG A 66 6.54 6.74 1.58
CA ARG A 66 6.44 7.79 0.55
C ARG A 66 7.78 8.08 -0.11
N HIS A 67 8.84 8.20 0.68
CA HIS A 67 10.20 8.37 0.18
C HIS A 67 10.65 7.18 -0.68
N GLU A 68 10.34 5.97 -0.25
CA GLU A 68 10.67 4.76 -1.01
C GLU A 68 9.94 4.72 -2.36
N ALA A 69 8.66 5.07 -2.40
CA ALA A 69 7.88 5.17 -3.63
C ALA A 69 8.44 6.27 -4.56
N GLU A 70 8.82 7.43 -4.02
CA GLU A 70 9.43 8.51 -4.78
C GLU A 70 10.78 8.11 -5.39
N VAL A 71 11.64 7.44 -4.61
CA VAL A 71 12.93 6.94 -5.11
C VAL A 71 12.74 5.91 -6.22
N ARG A 72 11.78 4.98 -6.07
CA ARG A 72 11.46 4.00 -7.11
C ARG A 72 10.98 4.67 -8.39
N SER A 73 10.07 5.63 -8.30
CA SER A 73 9.57 6.38 -9.46
C SER A 73 10.67 7.18 -10.16
N LEU A 74 11.55 7.86 -9.41
CA LEU A 74 12.69 8.56 -9.97
C LEU A 74 13.68 7.61 -10.66
N ALA A 75 13.95 6.45 -10.06
CA ALA A 75 14.82 5.44 -10.64
C ALA A 75 14.24 4.85 -11.93
N ALA A 76 12.95 4.54 -11.95
CA ALA A 76 12.24 4.08 -13.14
C ALA A 76 12.28 5.14 -14.27
N GLY A 77 12.03 6.41 -13.95
CA GLY A 77 12.10 7.50 -14.90
C GLY A 77 13.51 7.73 -15.47
N LEU A 78 14.56 7.53 -14.68
CA LEU A 78 15.95 7.57 -15.18
C LEU A 78 16.24 6.38 -16.08
N ALA A 79 15.84 5.17 -15.68
CA ALA A 79 16.01 3.96 -16.46
C ALA A 79 15.26 4.06 -17.81
N ALA A 80 14.02 4.58 -17.82
CA ALA A 80 13.27 4.82 -19.04
C ALA A 80 14.05 5.68 -20.05
N ARG A 81 14.58 6.82 -19.61
CA ARG A 81 15.38 7.71 -20.48
C ARG A 81 16.65 7.08 -21.01
N LEU A 82 17.29 6.23 -20.21
CA LEU A 82 18.49 5.49 -20.65
C LEU A 82 18.12 4.42 -21.67
N LEU A 83 17.03 3.69 -21.44
CA LEU A 83 16.56 2.64 -22.32
C LEU A 83 15.99 3.19 -23.63
N GLU A 84 15.27 4.32 -23.60
CA GLU A 84 14.88 5.04 -24.82
C GLU A 84 16.09 5.39 -25.73
N ARG A 85 17.21 5.79 -25.13
CA ARG A 85 18.45 6.11 -25.88
C ARG A 85 19.20 4.85 -26.33
N ALA A 86 19.04 3.73 -25.63
CA ALA A 86 19.64 2.44 -25.97
C ALA A 86 18.73 1.59 -26.85
N ALA A 87 17.49 1.99 -27.02
CA ALA A 87 16.50 1.28 -27.83
C ALA A 87 17.01 1.06 -29.24
N SER A 88 16.93 -0.18 -29.67
CA SER A 88 17.47 -0.64 -30.95
C SER A 88 16.69 -1.85 -31.45
N PRO A 89 16.74 -2.14 -32.78
CA PRO A 89 16.13 -3.37 -33.31
C PRO A 89 16.65 -4.67 -32.67
N ALA A 90 17.86 -4.64 -32.13
CA ALA A 90 18.43 -5.80 -31.45
C ALA A 90 17.78 -6.03 -30.06
N LEU A 91 17.54 -4.94 -29.32
CA LEU A 91 16.79 -5.00 -28.05
C LEU A 91 15.35 -5.46 -28.28
N GLU A 92 14.68 -4.90 -29.29
CA GLU A 92 13.33 -5.30 -29.70
C GLU A 92 13.24 -6.79 -29.92
N ARG A 93 14.18 -7.36 -30.72
CA ARG A 93 14.21 -8.79 -31.00
C ARG A 93 14.40 -9.62 -29.74
N SER A 94 15.30 -9.22 -28.83
CA SER A 94 15.49 -9.94 -27.58
C SER A 94 14.23 -9.98 -26.72
N LEU A 95 13.43 -8.91 -26.72
CA LEU A 95 12.15 -8.85 -26.00
C LEU A 95 11.07 -9.69 -26.69
N ILE A 96 11.10 -9.79 -28.03
CA ILE A 96 10.23 -10.70 -28.78
C ILE A 96 10.56 -12.15 -28.45
N ASP A 97 11.85 -12.52 -28.41
CA ASP A 97 12.28 -13.86 -28.03
C ASP A 97 11.81 -14.21 -26.62
N MET A 98 11.89 -13.28 -25.65
CA MET A 98 11.33 -13.45 -24.30
C MET A 98 9.80 -13.62 -24.33
N ALA A 99 9.08 -12.83 -25.13
CA ALA A 99 7.64 -13.00 -25.28
C ALA A 99 7.25 -14.38 -25.83
N VAL A 100 8.04 -14.93 -26.74
CA VAL A 100 7.87 -16.28 -27.29
C VAL A 100 8.12 -17.34 -26.21
N GLU A 101 9.15 -17.16 -25.37
CA GLU A 101 9.45 -18.04 -24.25
C GLU A 101 8.32 -18.00 -23.21
N ASP A 102 7.82 -16.82 -22.86
CA ASP A 102 6.70 -16.63 -21.92
C ASP A 102 5.42 -17.30 -22.42
N LEU A 103 5.13 -17.18 -23.71
CA LEU A 103 4.02 -17.90 -24.35
C LEU A 103 4.17 -19.43 -24.22
N ALA A 104 5.40 -19.94 -24.36
CA ALA A 104 5.68 -21.35 -24.20
C ALA A 104 5.51 -21.83 -22.75
N GLY A 105 5.71 -20.93 -21.77
CA GLY A 105 5.57 -21.18 -20.34
C GLY A 105 4.14 -21.10 -19.80
N LEU A 106 3.17 -20.62 -20.57
CA LEU A 106 1.78 -20.49 -20.12
C LEU A 106 1.15 -21.84 -19.78
N ASP A 107 0.40 -21.90 -18.70
CA ASP A 107 -0.34 -23.08 -18.27
C ASP A 107 -1.59 -23.31 -19.13
N GLU A 108 -2.15 -24.54 -19.07
CA GLU A 108 -3.31 -24.92 -19.88
C GLU A 108 -4.58 -24.13 -19.53
N ALA A 109 -4.73 -23.67 -18.28
CA ALA A 109 -5.88 -22.87 -17.87
C ALA A 109 -5.79 -21.42 -18.45
N GLN A 110 -4.60 -20.89 -18.58
CA GLN A 110 -4.35 -19.60 -19.24
C GLN A 110 -4.59 -19.73 -20.75
N LEU A 111 -4.06 -20.79 -21.37
CA LEU A 111 -4.24 -21.08 -22.80
C LEU A 111 -5.73 -21.31 -23.15
N ALA A 112 -6.48 -22.04 -22.32
CA ALA A 112 -7.92 -22.26 -22.53
C ALA A 112 -8.68 -20.93 -22.56
N ARG A 113 -8.40 -20.03 -21.62
CA ARG A 113 -9.02 -18.68 -21.60
C ARG A 113 -8.68 -17.86 -22.84
N MET A 114 -7.44 -17.96 -23.34
CA MET A 114 -7.03 -17.28 -24.56
C MET A 114 -7.69 -17.88 -25.82
N ARG A 115 -7.88 -19.20 -25.86
CA ARG A 115 -8.59 -19.87 -26.96
C ARG A 115 -10.07 -19.48 -27.03
N GLU A 116 -10.70 -19.31 -25.87
CA GLU A 116 -12.10 -18.88 -25.75
C GLU A 116 -12.28 -17.40 -26.04
N ALA A 117 -11.22 -16.60 -25.94
CA ALA A 117 -11.30 -15.17 -26.21
C ALA A 117 -11.60 -14.90 -27.70
N GLU A 118 -12.62 -14.10 -27.96
CA GLU A 118 -13.02 -13.70 -29.31
C GLU A 118 -12.23 -12.47 -29.78
N GLY A 119 -12.08 -12.35 -31.11
CA GLY A 119 -11.47 -11.21 -31.75
C GLY A 119 -10.09 -11.50 -32.37
N PRO A 120 -9.50 -10.47 -33.00
CA PRO A 120 -8.19 -10.56 -33.63
C PRO A 120 -7.09 -10.69 -32.57
N MET A 121 -5.95 -11.26 -33.00
CA MET A 121 -4.69 -11.14 -32.26
C MET A 121 -4.09 -9.76 -32.60
N GLU A 122 -4.10 -8.88 -31.63
CA GLU A 122 -3.49 -7.56 -31.75
C GLU A 122 -2.05 -7.62 -31.21
N VAL A 123 -1.10 -7.16 -32.02
CA VAL A 123 0.30 -7.03 -31.65
C VAL A 123 0.70 -5.58 -31.74
N VAL A 124 1.09 -5.02 -30.61
CA VAL A 124 1.62 -3.65 -30.51
C VAL A 124 3.11 -3.76 -30.26
N SER A 125 3.93 -3.09 -31.02
CA SER A 125 5.39 -3.06 -30.90
C SER A 125 5.89 -1.63 -30.80
N ALA A 126 7.07 -1.41 -30.19
CA ALA A 126 7.65 -0.09 -30.13
C ALA A 126 8.11 0.41 -31.52
N TYR A 127 8.54 -0.52 -32.38
CA TYR A 127 9.03 -0.27 -33.72
C TYR A 127 8.36 -1.17 -34.75
N THR A 128 8.52 -0.82 -36.02
CA THR A 128 8.07 -1.66 -37.14
C THR A 128 8.72 -3.06 -37.05
N LEU A 129 7.95 -4.09 -36.81
CA LEU A 129 8.42 -5.46 -36.75
C LEU A 129 8.89 -5.95 -38.12
N ALA A 130 10.07 -6.56 -38.19
CA ALA A 130 10.53 -7.28 -39.38
C ALA A 130 9.60 -8.45 -39.72
N ALA A 131 9.55 -8.86 -40.97
CA ALA A 131 8.73 -9.99 -41.39
C ALA A 131 9.07 -11.27 -40.61
N THR A 132 10.35 -11.52 -40.38
CA THR A 132 10.86 -12.66 -39.59
C THR A 132 10.33 -12.69 -38.17
N ASP A 133 10.26 -11.54 -37.53
CA ASP A 133 9.81 -11.40 -36.13
C ASP A 133 8.28 -11.55 -36.04
N ARG A 134 7.53 -11.05 -37.03
CA ARG A 134 6.09 -11.29 -37.15
C ARG A 134 5.76 -12.77 -37.36
N ASP A 135 6.55 -13.44 -38.21
CA ASP A 135 6.34 -14.85 -38.49
C ASP A 135 6.68 -15.73 -37.27
N ALA A 136 7.75 -15.39 -36.51
CA ALA A 136 8.11 -16.06 -35.27
C ALA A 136 7.02 -15.94 -34.20
N LEU A 137 6.51 -14.73 -33.99
CA LEU A 137 5.39 -14.48 -33.06
C LEU A 137 4.13 -15.24 -33.48
N ARG A 138 3.81 -15.22 -34.79
CA ARG A 138 2.66 -15.96 -35.30
C ARG A 138 2.80 -17.45 -35.09
N GLU A 139 3.93 -18.02 -35.42
CA GLU A 139 4.23 -19.46 -35.27
C GLU A 139 4.10 -19.86 -33.78
N ALA A 140 4.69 -19.08 -32.85
CA ALA A 140 4.65 -19.37 -31.44
C ALA A 140 3.21 -19.32 -30.89
N VAL A 141 2.43 -18.31 -31.27
CA VAL A 141 1.03 -18.18 -30.84
C VAL A 141 0.17 -19.27 -31.44
N GLU A 142 0.29 -19.54 -32.75
CA GLU A 142 -0.51 -20.56 -33.43
C GLU A 142 -0.20 -21.98 -32.96
N ALA A 143 1.04 -22.25 -32.56
CA ALA A 143 1.42 -23.53 -31.95
C ALA A 143 0.69 -23.80 -30.63
N ARG A 144 0.35 -22.72 -29.87
CA ARG A 144 -0.28 -22.83 -28.55
C ARG A 144 -1.80 -22.64 -28.59
N LEU A 145 -2.29 -21.74 -29.42
CA LEU A 145 -3.70 -21.34 -29.47
C LEU A 145 -4.47 -21.90 -30.66
N GLY A 146 -3.77 -22.45 -31.66
CA GLY A 146 -4.35 -22.88 -32.95
C GLY A 146 -4.33 -21.75 -33.98
N ALA A 147 -4.36 -22.15 -35.23
CA ALA A 147 -4.36 -21.24 -36.38
C ALA A 147 -5.76 -20.67 -36.67
N GLY A 148 -5.81 -19.62 -37.51
CA GLY A 148 -7.04 -19.09 -38.09
C GLY A 148 -7.54 -17.78 -37.49
N ARG A 149 -6.80 -17.14 -36.59
CA ARG A 149 -7.13 -15.81 -36.08
C ARG A 149 -6.67 -14.72 -37.06
N GLU A 150 -7.41 -13.63 -37.13
CA GLU A 150 -6.99 -12.40 -37.80
C GLU A 150 -5.88 -11.75 -36.96
N TRP A 151 -4.83 -11.27 -37.63
CA TRP A 151 -3.70 -10.59 -37.00
C TRP A 151 -3.72 -9.11 -37.33
N ARG A 152 -3.55 -8.26 -36.32
CA ARG A 152 -3.40 -6.82 -36.45
C ARG A 152 -2.13 -6.37 -35.80
N PHE A 153 -1.27 -5.71 -36.57
CA PHE A 153 -0.02 -5.16 -36.09
C PHE A 153 -0.13 -3.63 -36.07
N SER A 154 0.31 -3.04 -34.97
CA SER A 154 0.38 -1.59 -34.79
C SER A 154 1.64 -1.20 -34.04
N GLU A 155 1.98 0.07 -34.10
CA GLU A 155 3.17 0.62 -33.47
C GLU A 155 2.76 1.60 -32.37
N ASP A 156 3.45 1.51 -31.22
CA ASP A 156 3.34 2.46 -30.12
C ASP A 156 4.74 2.70 -29.50
N PRO A 157 5.41 3.80 -29.86
CA PRO A 157 6.71 4.15 -29.31
C PRO A 157 6.74 4.31 -27.79
N ALA A 158 5.57 4.45 -27.13
CA ALA A 158 5.47 4.54 -25.68
C ALA A 158 5.89 3.24 -24.98
N LEU A 159 5.95 2.10 -25.69
CA LEU A 159 6.47 0.84 -25.16
C LEU A 159 8.00 0.87 -24.93
N ILE A 160 8.71 1.86 -25.50
CA ILE A 160 10.17 2.03 -25.51
C ILE A 160 10.87 0.94 -26.33
N ALA A 161 10.62 -0.32 -26.05
CA ALA A 161 11.04 -1.50 -26.81
C ALA A 161 10.17 -2.70 -26.40
N GLY A 162 10.05 -3.69 -27.29
CA GLY A 162 9.32 -4.92 -27.04
C GLY A 162 7.92 -4.94 -27.63
N VAL A 163 7.15 -5.92 -27.21
CA VAL A 163 5.83 -6.22 -27.80
C VAL A 163 4.78 -6.44 -26.72
N ARG A 164 3.55 -6.11 -27.06
CA ARG A 164 2.36 -6.41 -26.31
C ARG A 164 1.40 -7.18 -27.18
N LEU A 165 1.02 -8.40 -26.75
CA LEU A 165 0.06 -9.22 -27.44
C LEU A 165 -1.28 -9.17 -26.72
N ARG A 166 -2.36 -9.00 -27.46
CA ARG A 166 -3.70 -8.91 -26.92
C ARG A 166 -4.69 -9.75 -27.71
N VAL A 167 -5.54 -10.50 -26.99
CA VAL A 167 -6.71 -11.17 -27.54
C VAL A 167 -7.87 -11.04 -26.56
N GLY A 168 -8.95 -10.35 -26.97
CA GLY A 168 -10.06 -10.02 -26.08
C GLY A 168 -9.62 -9.27 -24.83
N ALA A 169 -9.87 -9.83 -23.66
CA ALA A 169 -9.46 -9.27 -22.37
C ALA A 169 -8.05 -9.71 -21.92
N TRP A 170 -7.42 -10.65 -22.63
CA TRP A 170 -6.11 -11.16 -22.28
C TRP A 170 -5.00 -10.31 -22.90
N VAL A 171 -3.97 -10.02 -22.12
CA VAL A 171 -2.81 -9.23 -22.56
C VAL A 171 -1.53 -9.91 -22.04
N LEU A 172 -0.59 -10.18 -22.94
CA LEU A 172 0.80 -10.48 -22.60
C LEU A 172 1.63 -9.23 -22.87
N LYS A 173 2.35 -8.80 -21.85
CA LYS A 173 3.20 -7.62 -21.90
C LYS A 173 4.66 -8.08 -21.82
N ALA A 174 5.40 -7.85 -22.88
CA ALA A 174 6.85 -8.09 -22.98
C ALA A 174 7.50 -6.82 -23.52
N ASP A 175 7.24 -5.71 -22.82
CA ASP A 175 7.71 -4.38 -23.17
C ASP A 175 8.40 -3.69 -21.99
N VAL A 176 9.37 -2.83 -22.30
CA VAL A 176 10.17 -2.11 -21.31
C VAL A 176 9.32 -1.17 -20.46
N ALA A 177 8.29 -0.56 -21.04
CA ALA A 177 7.46 0.38 -20.31
C ALA A 177 6.68 -0.31 -19.18
N ASP A 178 6.16 -1.54 -19.40
CA ASP A 178 5.46 -2.30 -18.38
C ASP A 178 6.39 -2.77 -17.27
N GLU A 179 7.59 -3.24 -17.60
CA GLU A 179 8.60 -3.63 -16.61
C GLU A 179 9.02 -2.46 -15.71
N LEU A 180 9.18 -1.26 -16.30
CA LEU A 180 9.48 -0.05 -15.54
C LEU A 180 8.31 0.39 -14.66
N ALA A 181 7.07 0.29 -15.15
CA ALA A 181 5.86 0.60 -14.38
C ALA A 181 5.73 -0.37 -13.19
N PHE A 182 5.98 -1.66 -13.41
CA PHE A 182 6.00 -2.65 -12.34
C PHE A 182 7.07 -2.33 -11.29
N PHE A 183 8.29 -1.99 -11.72
CA PHE A 183 9.37 -1.57 -10.82
C PHE A 183 9.03 -0.31 -10.03
N ALA A 184 8.36 0.66 -10.63
CA ALA A 184 7.90 1.88 -9.96
C ALA A 184 6.77 1.63 -8.95
N GLY A 185 6.14 0.45 -8.98
CA GLY A 185 4.96 0.14 -8.18
C GLY A 185 3.65 0.68 -8.78
N GLU A 186 3.67 1.04 -10.05
CA GLU A 186 2.53 1.52 -10.84
C GLU A 186 1.88 0.32 -11.56
N THR A 187 1.37 -0.65 -10.79
CA THR A 187 0.61 -1.76 -11.40
C THR A 187 -0.80 -1.28 -11.75
N ALA A 188 -1.13 -1.37 -13.04
CA ALA A 188 -2.49 -1.15 -13.54
C ALA A 188 -3.41 -2.34 -13.20
#